data_471eff92444af9dc14b8c47a5162472e
#
_entry.id   471eff92444af9dc14b8c47a5162472e
#
_cell.length_a   1.000
_cell.length_b   1.000
_cell.length_c   1.000
_cell.angle_alpha   90.00
_cell.angle_beta   90.00
_cell.angle_gamma   90.00
#
_symmetry.space_group_name_H-M   'P 1'
#
loop_
_entity.id
_entity.type
_entity.pdbx_description
1 polymer ?
#
loop_
_entity_poly.entity_id
_entity_poly.type
_entity_poly.pdbx_seq_one_letter_code
_entity_poly.pdbx_strand_id
1 'polypeptide(L)'
;RLNSEKMNFLTEEKLTIVGAAGMIGSNMVQTAIMMGLTPNICAYDPYAPALEGVAEEMFHCGFEGVNLTYTSDMAEALGGARYVVSSGGAARKAGMTREDLLKGNAAIAAQFGKDLRTYCPDVRHVVVIFNPADITGLITLLYSGLEPSQVTTLAGLDSTRLRSELAKHFRISPDRVEGCRTYGGHGEQMAVFASTATVDGKPLAKLIGTPELTGGQWDDIRQRVIQGGKRIIEL
;
A
#
# COMPACT_ATOMS: atom_id res chain seq x y z
N ARG A 1 20.47 -11.55 30.21
CA ARG A 1 19.04 -11.01 30.24
C ARG A 1 19.00 -9.90 29.24
N LEU A 2 18.45 -10.17 28.05
CA LEU A 2 18.03 -9.12 27.14
C LEU A 2 16.91 -8.37 27.88
N ASN A 3 17.10 -7.08 28.16
CA ASN A 3 16.03 -6.23 28.62
C ASN A 3 14.98 -6.26 27.51
N SER A 4 13.82 -6.89 27.77
CA SER A 4 12.64 -6.71 26.94
C SER A 4 12.14 -5.30 27.20
N GLU A 5 12.67 -4.32 26.47
CA GLU A 5 11.98 -3.05 26.38
C GLU A 5 10.59 -3.34 25.81
N LYS A 6 9.56 -3.09 26.60
CA LYS A 6 8.17 -3.19 26.14
C LYS A 6 8.05 -2.37 24.88
N MET A 7 7.57 -3.00 23.81
CA MET A 7 7.31 -2.30 22.55
C MET A 7 6.32 -1.15 22.82
N ASN A 8 6.73 0.08 22.52
CA ASN A 8 5.87 1.24 22.64
C ASN A 8 5.00 1.32 21.38
N PHE A 9 3.71 1.18 21.53
CA PHE A 9 2.76 1.31 20.44
C PHE A 9 2.34 2.76 20.23
N LEU A 10 2.11 3.13 18.96
CA LEU A 10 1.65 4.46 18.58
C LEU A 10 0.22 4.73 19.08
N THR A 11 -0.62 3.71 19.11
CA THR A 11 -2.00 3.76 19.60
C THR A 11 -2.41 2.40 20.14
N GLU A 12 -3.45 2.36 20.97
CA GLU A 12 -4.12 1.12 21.43
C GLU A 12 -5.36 0.77 20.58
N GLU A 13 -5.69 1.60 19.58
CA GLU A 13 -6.88 1.42 18.76
C GLU A 13 -6.72 0.27 17.77
N LYS A 14 -7.81 -0.43 17.48
CA LYS A 14 -7.82 -1.58 16.56
C LYS A 14 -7.53 -1.16 15.13
N LEU A 15 -6.57 -1.86 14.52
CA LEU A 15 -6.26 -1.83 13.09
C LEU A 15 -6.76 -3.14 12.44
N THR A 16 -7.58 -3.03 11.42
CA THR A 16 -7.97 -4.17 10.59
C THR A 16 -7.30 -4.12 9.23
N ILE A 17 -6.68 -5.24 8.84
CA ILE A 17 -6.04 -5.42 7.54
C ILE A 17 -6.89 -6.37 6.71
N VAL A 18 -7.48 -5.85 5.64
CA VAL A 18 -8.35 -6.58 4.71
C VAL A 18 -7.52 -7.07 3.51
N GLY A 19 -7.67 -8.34 3.17
CA GLY A 19 -6.84 -9.01 2.16
C GLY A 19 -5.55 -9.58 2.75
N ALA A 20 -5.58 -9.99 4.02
CA ALA A 20 -4.41 -10.39 4.79
C ALA A 20 -3.77 -11.71 4.35
N ALA A 21 -4.47 -12.56 3.60
CA ALA A 21 -3.91 -13.78 3.01
C ALA A 21 -3.08 -13.52 1.75
N GLY A 22 -3.20 -12.33 1.14
CA GLY A 22 -2.40 -11.90 0.00
C GLY A 22 -0.98 -11.49 0.40
N MET A 23 -0.09 -11.43 -0.59
CA MET A 23 1.32 -11.06 -0.39
C MET A 23 1.45 -9.67 0.25
N ILE A 24 0.67 -8.68 -0.21
CA ILE A 24 0.70 -7.33 0.36
C ILE A 24 0.10 -7.33 1.76
N GLY A 25 -1.07 -7.94 1.95
CA GLY A 25 -1.78 -7.94 3.23
C GLY A 25 -1.00 -8.64 4.35
N SER A 26 -0.41 -9.79 4.08
CA SER A 26 0.42 -10.51 5.06
C SER A 26 1.66 -9.72 5.47
N ASN A 27 2.34 -9.08 4.52
CA ASN A 27 3.45 -8.19 4.82
C ASN A 27 3.01 -6.96 5.64
N MET A 28 1.82 -6.43 5.41
CA MET A 28 1.30 -5.31 6.20
C MET A 28 1.03 -5.71 7.65
N VAL A 29 0.50 -6.91 7.90
CA VAL A 29 0.31 -7.43 9.26
C VAL A 29 1.63 -7.43 10.01
N GLN A 30 2.65 -8.08 9.47
CA GLN A 30 3.98 -8.15 10.08
C GLN A 30 4.60 -6.75 10.27
N THR A 31 4.54 -5.91 9.24
CA THR A 31 5.11 -4.55 9.28
C THR A 31 4.43 -3.70 10.34
N ALA A 32 3.10 -3.75 10.46
CA ALA A 32 2.36 -2.99 11.47
C ALA A 32 2.80 -3.37 12.89
N ILE A 33 3.03 -4.65 13.15
CA ILE A 33 3.57 -5.14 14.42
C ILE A 33 4.99 -4.60 14.63
N MET A 34 5.88 -4.81 13.67
CA MET A 34 7.30 -4.41 13.78
C MET A 34 7.48 -2.90 13.93
N MET A 35 6.61 -2.10 13.34
CA MET A 35 6.60 -0.64 13.50
C MET A 35 5.95 -0.17 14.80
N GLY A 36 5.36 -1.07 15.59
CA GLY A 36 4.68 -0.70 16.83
C GLY A 36 3.47 0.20 16.60
N LEU A 37 2.70 -0.01 15.53
CA LEU A 37 1.56 0.84 15.23
C LEU A 37 0.46 0.68 16.28
N THR A 38 0.05 -0.53 16.55
CA THR A 38 -0.92 -0.89 17.59
C THR A 38 -0.72 -2.33 18.04
N PRO A 39 -1.01 -2.66 19.30
CA PRO A 39 -1.05 -4.05 19.74
C PRO A 39 -2.29 -4.81 19.23
N ASN A 40 -3.35 -4.11 18.82
CA ASN A 40 -4.66 -4.70 18.48
C ASN A 40 -4.82 -4.76 16.95
N ILE A 41 -4.45 -5.88 16.34
CA ILE A 41 -4.52 -6.09 14.90
C ILE A 41 -5.47 -7.23 14.57
N CYS A 42 -6.37 -7.01 13.61
CA CYS A 42 -7.21 -8.04 13.03
C CYS A 42 -6.84 -8.25 11.57
N ALA A 43 -6.48 -9.47 11.22
CA ALA A 43 -6.23 -9.90 9.84
C ALA A 43 -7.51 -10.53 9.27
N TYR A 44 -8.00 -9.99 8.17
CA TYR A 44 -9.18 -10.50 7.47
C TYR A 44 -8.83 -10.95 6.06
N ASP A 45 -9.35 -12.11 5.70
CA ASP A 45 -9.40 -12.56 4.30
C ASP A 45 -10.61 -13.50 4.10
N PRO A 46 -11.33 -13.42 2.97
CA PRO A 46 -12.42 -14.34 2.71
C PRO A 46 -11.96 -15.79 2.45
N TYR A 47 -10.67 -15.98 2.14
CA TYR A 47 -10.10 -17.31 1.93
C TYR A 47 -9.43 -17.84 3.21
N ALA A 48 -10.24 -18.45 4.08
CA ALA A 48 -9.83 -18.92 5.38
C ALA A 48 -8.57 -19.82 5.39
N PRO A 49 -8.36 -20.79 4.48
CA PRO A 49 -7.18 -21.66 4.54
C PRO A 49 -5.85 -20.91 4.40
N ALA A 50 -5.77 -19.91 3.52
CA ALA A 50 -4.56 -19.12 3.36
C ALA A 50 -4.37 -18.15 4.54
N LEU A 51 -5.46 -17.61 5.08
CA LEU A 51 -5.43 -16.75 6.26
C LEU A 51 -4.91 -17.49 7.49
N GLU A 52 -5.32 -18.75 7.68
CA GLU A 52 -4.82 -19.61 8.76
C GLU A 52 -3.30 -19.79 8.67
N GLY A 53 -2.76 -20.03 7.45
CA GLY A 53 -1.31 -20.11 7.24
C GLY A 53 -0.57 -18.83 7.62
N VAL A 54 -1.10 -17.66 7.27
CA VAL A 54 -0.52 -16.37 7.68
C VAL A 54 -0.57 -16.20 9.19
N ALA A 55 -1.67 -16.58 9.84
CA ALA A 55 -1.82 -16.50 11.29
C ALA A 55 -0.79 -17.39 12.02
N GLU A 56 -0.57 -18.62 11.54
CA GLU A 56 0.43 -19.53 12.07
C GLU A 56 1.86 -18.97 11.92
N GLU A 57 2.20 -18.39 10.75
CA GLU A 57 3.51 -17.76 10.56
C GLU A 57 3.72 -16.60 11.53
N MET A 58 2.70 -15.77 11.76
CA MET A 58 2.79 -14.66 12.72
C MET A 58 2.89 -15.16 14.16
N PHE A 59 2.19 -16.24 14.50
CA PHE A 59 2.31 -16.89 15.81
C PHE A 59 3.74 -17.40 16.06
N HIS A 60 4.36 -18.00 15.06
CA HIS A 60 5.75 -18.49 15.17
C HIS A 60 6.79 -17.36 15.26
N CYS A 61 6.46 -16.13 14.86
CA CYS A 61 7.35 -14.98 15.08
C CYS A 61 7.50 -14.60 16.57
N GLY A 62 6.58 -15.03 17.43
CA GLY A 62 6.67 -14.81 18.88
C GLY A 62 6.63 -13.34 19.28
N PHE A 63 5.86 -12.52 18.60
CA PHE A 63 5.70 -11.10 18.96
C PHE A 63 5.08 -10.95 20.35
N GLU A 64 5.74 -10.21 21.22
CA GLU A 64 5.28 -9.96 22.59
C GLU A 64 4.36 -8.74 22.66
N GLY A 65 3.32 -8.83 23.50
CA GLY A 65 2.42 -7.69 23.77
C GLY A 65 1.46 -7.35 22.62
N VAL A 66 1.31 -8.24 21.65
CA VAL A 66 0.42 -8.07 20.49
C VAL A 66 -0.79 -8.99 20.63
N ASN A 67 -1.97 -8.41 20.42
CA ASN A 67 -3.23 -9.12 20.29
C ASN A 67 -3.59 -9.21 18.80
N LEU A 68 -3.09 -10.24 18.13
CA LEU A 68 -3.40 -10.53 16.74
C LEU A 68 -4.58 -11.50 16.68
N THR A 69 -5.65 -11.05 16.05
CA THR A 69 -6.81 -11.87 15.70
C THR A 69 -6.90 -12.06 14.19
N TYR A 70 -7.57 -13.12 13.76
CA TYR A 70 -7.82 -13.36 12.33
C TYR A 70 -9.21 -13.95 12.14
N THR A 71 -9.89 -13.55 11.09
CA THR A 71 -11.24 -13.99 10.81
C THR A 71 -11.58 -13.87 9.32
N SER A 72 -12.48 -14.70 8.84
CA SER A 72 -13.12 -14.57 7.51
C SER A 72 -14.53 -13.96 7.59
N ASP A 73 -14.93 -13.47 8.75
CA ASP A 73 -16.17 -12.72 8.96
C ASP A 73 -15.88 -11.21 8.96
N MET A 74 -16.44 -10.49 7.99
CA MET A 74 -16.21 -9.06 7.83
C MET A 74 -16.80 -8.24 8.99
N ALA A 75 -17.93 -8.69 9.57
CA ALA A 75 -18.54 -8.00 10.71
C ALA A 75 -17.63 -8.07 11.94
N GLU A 76 -17.05 -9.25 12.20
CA GLU A 76 -16.08 -9.44 13.26
C GLU A 76 -14.80 -8.64 13.00
N ALA A 77 -14.28 -8.67 11.76
CA ALA A 77 -13.07 -7.96 11.38
C ALA A 77 -13.19 -6.45 11.57
N LEU A 78 -14.28 -5.85 11.12
CA LEU A 78 -14.52 -4.42 11.16
C LEU A 78 -15.06 -3.91 12.49
N GLY A 79 -15.71 -4.77 13.28
CA GLY A 79 -16.27 -4.39 14.57
C GLY A 79 -15.21 -3.75 15.50
N GLY A 80 -15.43 -2.52 15.92
CA GLY A 80 -14.51 -1.75 16.77
C GLY A 80 -13.23 -1.27 16.09
N ALA A 81 -13.07 -1.48 14.78
CA ALA A 81 -11.91 -0.97 14.05
C ALA A 81 -11.92 0.56 13.99
N ARG A 82 -10.77 1.17 14.27
CA ARG A 82 -10.57 2.62 14.16
C ARG A 82 -9.73 2.97 12.92
N TYR A 83 -8.91 2.04 12.49
CA TYR A 83 -8.12 2.13 11.28
C TYR A 83 -8.30 0.87 10.44
N VAL A 84 -8.47 1.04 9.14
CA VAL A 84 -8.63 -0.07 8.20
C VAL A 84 -7.74 0.14 7.00
N VAL A 85 -6.98 -0.88 6.62
CA VAL A 85 -6.19 -0.89 5.39
C VAL A 85 -6.67 -2.05 4.53
N SER A 86 -7.05 -1.78 3.29
CA SER A 86 -7.54 -2.81 2.37
C SER A 86 -6.65 -2.96 1.14
N SER A 87 -6.09 -4.16 0.99
CA SER A 87 -5.48 -4.67 -0.24
C SER A 87 -6.33 -5.77 -0.89
N GLY A 88 -7.58 -5.90 -0.46
CA GLY A 88 -8.49 -7.03 -0.72
C GLY A 88 -9.13 -7.07 -2.11
N GLY A 89 -8.53 -6.47 -3.12
CA GLY A 89 -8.98 -6.57 -4.50
C GLY A 89 -8.56 -7.88 -5.19
N ALA A 90 -9.22 -8.20 -6.31
CA ALA A 90 -8.80 -9.29 -7.17
C ALA A 90 -7.53 -8.89 -7.93
N ALA A 91 -6.58 -9.82 -8.02
CA ALA A 91 -5.41 -9.68 -8.88
C ALA A 91 -5.81 -9.93 -10.35
N ARG A 92 -5.13 -9.25 -11.29
CA ARG A 92 -5.30 -9.49 -12.71
C ARG A 92 -4.84 -10.91 -13.05
N LYS A 93 -5.73 -11.70 -13.65
CA LYS A 93 -5.43 -13.05 -14.14
C LYS A 93 -5.10 -13.02 -15.63
N ALA A 94 -4.42 -14.05 -16.11
CA ALA A 94 -4.18 -14.24 -17.53
C ALA A 94 -5.52 -14.24 -18.30
N GLY A 95 -5.59 -13.49 -19.40
CA GLY A 95 -6.80 -13.36 -20.23
C GLY A 95 -7.81 -12.30 -19.76
N MET A 96 -7.66 -11.73 -18.56
CA MET A 96 -8.51 -10.61 -18.12
C MET A 96 -8.10 -9.30 -18.77
N THR A 97 -9.09 -8.56 -19.26
CA THR A 97 -8.90 -7.18 -19.69
C THR A 97 -8.74 -6.23 -18.49
N ARG A 98 -8.25 -5.01 -18.74
CA ARG A 98 -8.25 -3.95 -17.70
C ARG A 98 -9.68 -3.59 -17.27
N GLU A 99 -10.62 -3.64 -18.19
CA GLU A 99 -12.03 -3.35 -17.91
C GLU A 99 -12.67 -4.41 -17.03
N ASP A 100 -12.38 -5.70 -17.24
CA ASP A 100 -12.86 -6.78 -16.39
C ASP A 100 -12.34 -6.65 -14.97
N LEU A 101 -11.05 -6.33 -14.82
CA LEU A 101 -10.45 -6.06 -13.51
C LEU A 101 -11.11 -4.87 -12.82
N LEU A 102 -11.33 -3.78 -13.57
CA LEU A 102 -11.98 -2.58 -13.04
C LEU A 102 -13.40 -2.89 -12.56
N LYS A 103 -14.20 -3.60 -13.36
CA LYS A 103 -15.57 -3.97 -12.97
C LYS A 103 -15.60 -4.84 -11.71
N GLY A 104 -14.73 -5.84 -11.64
CA GLY A 104 -14.62 -6.72 -10.49
C GLY A 104 -14.21 -5.97 -9.22
N ASN A 105 -13.17 -5.16 -9.31
CA ASN A 105 -12.67 -4.39 -8.16
C ASN A 105 -13.61 -3.24 -7.77
N ALA A 106 -14.36 -2.67 -8.71
CA ALA A 106 -15.40 -1.69 -8.40
C ALA A 106 -16.53 -2.32 -7.54
N ALA A 107 -16.96 -3.54 -7.86
CA ALA A 107 -17.95 -4.25 -7.08
C ALA A 107 -17.44 -4.58 -5.66
N ILE A 108 -16.18 -5.01 -5.54
CA ILE A 108 -15.52 -5.27 -4.25
C ILE A 108 -15.44 -3.97 -3.42
N ALA A 109 -15.02 -2.86 -4.03
CA ALA A 109 -14.94 -1.56 -3.36
C ALA A 109 -16.30 -1.04 -2.88
N ALA A 110 -17.36 -1.23 -3.68
CA ALA A 110 -18.71 -0.87 -3.30
C ALA A 110 -19.22 -1.69 -2.11
N GLN A 111 -18.96 -3.01 -2.13
CA GLN A 111 -19.33 -3.87 -1.00
C GLN A 111 -18.52 -3.49 0.25
N PHE A 112 -17.22 -3.31 0.11
CA PHE A 112 -16.36 -2.89 1.22
C PHE A 112 -16.82 -1.55 1.84
N GLY A 113 -17.22 -0.58 1.03
CA GLY A 113 -17.81 0.67 1.52
C GLY A 113 -19.08 0.45 2.33
N LYS A 114 -19.98 -0.42 1.87
CA LYS A 114 -21.20 -0.79 2.63
C LYS A 114 -20.88 -1.49 3.94
N ASP A 115 -19.88 -2.36 3.94
CA ASP A 115 -19.45 -3.08 5.14
C ASP A 115 -18.84 -2.11 6.18
N LEU A 116 -18.03 -1.14 5.75
CA LEU A 116 -17.54 -0.06 6.60
C LEU A 116 -18.69 0.70 7.25
N ARG A 117 -19.68 1.11 6.46
CA ARG A 117 -20.85 1.83 6.97
C ARG A 117 -21.64 1.03 7.99
N THR A 118 -21.72 -0.28 7.79
CA THR A 118 -22.55 -1.16 8.63
C THR A 118 -21.83 -1.56 9.91
N TYR A 119 -20.54 -1.93 9.81
CA TYR A 119 -19.82 -2.61 10.89
C TYR A 119 -18.82 -1.74 11.64
N CYS A 120 -18.34 -0.65 11.04
CA CYS A 120 -17.44 0.29 11.73
C CYS A 120 -17.71 1.77 11.39
N PRO A 121 -18.92 2.28 11.70
CA PRO A 121 -19.28 3.66 11.40
C PRO A 121 -18.36 4.70 12.07
N ASP A 122 -17.67 4.30 13.15
CA ASP A 122 -16.77 5.15 13.92
C ASP A 122 -15.30 5.03 13.48
N VAL A 123 -15.02 4.43 12.33
CA VAL A 123 -13.66 4.33 11.79
C VAL A 123 -13.08 5.73 11.62
N ARG A 124 -11.80 5.92 12.00
CA ARG A 124 -11.11 7.20 11.86
C ARG A 124 -10.53 7.37 10.47
N HIS A 125 -9.92 6.30 9.95
CA HIS A 125 -9.27 6.37 8.65
C HIS A 125 -9.24 5.02 7.94
N VAL A 126 -9.42 5.07 6.63
CA VAL A 126 -9.39 3.91 5.73
C VAL A 126 -8.38 4.17 4.61
N VAL A 127 -7.48 3.22 4.38
CA VAL A 127 -6.54 3.25 3.26
C VAL A 127 -6.90 2.15 2.26
N VAL A 128 -7.16 2.53 1.02
CA VAL A 128 -7.49 1.61 -0.08
C VAL A 128 -6.27 1.45 -0.98
N ILE A 129 -5.82 0.21 -1.19
CA ILE A 129 -4.58 -0.09 -1.94
C ILE A 129 -4.87 -0.80 -3.25
N PHE A 130 -5.92 -1.62 -3.36
CA PHE A 130 -6.16 -2.44 -4.54
C PHE A 130 -6.55 -1.62 -5.78
N ASN A 131 -6.04 -2.04 -6.93
CA ASN A 131 -6.08 -1.29 -8.19
C ASN A 131 -7.42 -1.39 -8.94
N PRO A 132 -7.81 -0.33 -9.66
CA PRO A 132 -7.14 0.98 -9.71
C PRO A 132 -7.50 1.81 -8.47
N ALA A 133 -6.50 2.09 -7.63
CA ALA A 133 -6.70 2.59 -6.26
C ALA A 133 -7.49 3.90 -6.18
N ASP A 134 -7.28 4.84 -7.09
CA ASP A 134 -8.03 6.12 -7.08
C ASP A 134 -9.52 5.90 -7.32
N ILE A 135 -9.88 4.95 -8.18
CA ILE A 135 -11.28 4.61 -8.49
C ILE A 135 -11.88 3.78 -7.35
N THR A 136 -11.19 2.75 -6.88
CA THR A 136 -11.68 1.88 -5.80
C THR A 136 -11.78 2.64 -4.48
N GLY A 137 -10.87 3.57 -4.21
CA GLY A 137 -10.94 4.48 -3.07
C GLY A 137 -12.15 5.43 -3.16
N LEU A 138 -12.41 6.02 -4.32
CA LEU A 138 -13.58 6.88 -4.55
C LEU A 138 -14.88 6.08 -4.38
N ILE A 139 -14.98 4.87 -4.94
CA ILE A 139 -16.15 4.02 -4.78
C ILE A 139 -16.36 3.65 -3.30
N THR A 140 -15.29 3.27 -2.60
CA THR A 140 -15.35 2.99 -1.16
C THR A 140 -15.89 4.19 -0.39
N LEU A 141 -15.39 5.40 -0.67
CA LEU A 141 -15.87 6.64 -0.06
C LEU A 141 -17.38 6.84 -0.30
N LEU A 142 -17.83 6.73 -1.54
CA LEU A 142 -19.23 6.96 -1.90
C LEU A 142 -20.19 5.98 -1.21
N TYR A 143 -19.80 4.72 -1.03
CA TYR A 143 -20.65 3.70 -0.42
C TYR A 143 -20.52 3.63 1.11
N SER A 144 -19.43 4.12 1.68
CA SER A 144 -19.20 4.09 3.13
C SER A 144 -19.94 5.20 3.90
N GLY A 145 -20.21 6.31 3.24
CA GLY A 145 -20.75 7.50 3.89
C GLY A 145 -19.74 8.22 4.80
N LEU A 146 -18.45 7.91 4.66
CA LEU A 146 -17.38 8.60 5.36
C LEU A 146 -17.08 9.96 4.73
N GLU A 147 -16.41 10.81 5.48
CA GLU A 147 -15.91 12.09 4.96
C GLU A 147 -14.70 11.88 4.05
N PRO A 148 -14.47 12.72 3.04
CA PRO A 148 -13.32 12.60 2.13
C PRO A 148 -11.95 12.56 2.83
N SER A 149 -11.82 13.22 3.98
CA SER A 149 -10.60 13.20 4.80
C SER A 149 -10.33 11.87 5.49
N GLN A 150 -11.32 10.99 5.57
CA GLN A 150 -11.21 9.69 6.22
C GLN A 150 -10.82 8.56 5.28
N VAL A 151 -10.82 8.78 3.97
CA VAL A 151 -10.46 7.75 2.98
C VAL A 151 -9.31 8.25 2.12
N THR A 152 -8.22 7.49 2.13
CA THR A 152 -7.06 7.74 1.26
C THR A 152 -6.70 6.51 0.45
N THR A 153 -5.91 6.73 -0.61
CA THR A 153 -5.34 5.67 -1.42
C THR A 153 -3.83 5.66 -1.29
N LEU A 154 -3.21 4.49 -1.44
CA LEU A 154 -1.77 4.39 -1.45
C LEU A 154 -1.24 4.61 -2.87
N ALA A 155 -0.61 5.76 -3.11
CA ALA A 155 -0.08 6.15 -4.42
C ALA A 155 1.42 6.50 -4.39
N GLY A 156 2.09 6.36 -3.25
CA GLY A 156 3.49 6.76 -3.07
C GLY A 156 4.53 5.86 -3.74
N LEU A 157 4.16 4.64 -4.15
CA LEU A 157 5.09 3.63 -4.65
C LEU A 157 5.88 4.09 -5.89
N ASP A 158 5.22 4.73 -6.84
CA ASP A 158 5.87 5.17 -8.08
C ASP A 158 6.88 6.30 -7.83
N SER A 159 6.58 7.18 -6.89
CA SER A 159 7.54 8.20 -6.43
C SER A 159 8.76 7.57 -5.75
N THR A 160 8.56 6.49 -4.98
CA THR A 160 9.65 5.71 -4.38
C THR A 160 10.46 4.97 -5.44
N ARG A 161 9.83 4.44 -6.50
CA ARG A 161 10.53 3.85 -7.64
C ARG A 161 11.45 4.86 -8.33
N LEU A 162 10.95 6.09 -8.56
CA LEU A 162 11.78 7.16 -9.11
C LEU A 162 12.99 7.46 -8.22
N ARG A 163 12.77 7.57 -6.92
CA ARG A 163 13.84 7.77 -5.93
C ARG A 163 14.91 6.68 -6.02
N SER A 164 14.47 5.43 -6.05
CA SER A 164 15.36 4.26 -6.10
C SER A 164 16.13 4.16 -7.42
N GLU A 165 15.48 4.43 -8.56
CA GLU A 165 16.14 4.41 -9.87
C GLU A 165 17.19 5.53 -10.02
N LEU A 166 16.92 6.72 -9.49
CA LEU A 166 17.89 7.82 -9.44
C LEU A 166 19.07 7.46 -8.52
N ALA A 167 18.80 6.96 -7.32
CA ALA A 167 19.84 6.55 -6.39
C ALA A 167 20.76 5.48 -7.00
N LYS A 168 20.19 4.52 -7.71
CA LYS A 168 20.93 3.49 -8.44
C LYS A 168 21.79 4.08 -9.57
N HIS A 169 21.25 5.02 -10.34
CA HIS A 169 21.98 5.68 -11.43
C HIS A 169 23.20 6.44 -10.91
N PHE A 170 23.01 7.23 -9.86
CA PHE A 170 24.09 8.03 -9.26
C PHE A 170 24.98 7.23 -8.29
N ARG A 171 24.64 5.95 -8.02
CA ARG A 171 25.37 5.07 -7.06
C ARG A 171 25.47 5.66 -5.66
N ILE A 172 24.37 6.24 -5.19
CA ILE A 172 24.24 6.85 -3.86
C ILE A 172 23.13 6.18 -3.07
N SER A 173 23.08 6.46 -1.76
CA SER A 173 21.98 6.02 -0.91
C SER A 173 20.66 6.74 -1.27
N PRO A 174 19.48 6.08 -1.24
CA PRO A 174 18.20 6.70 -1.56
C PRO A 174 17.83 7.91 -0.69
N ASP A 175 18.35 8.03 0.52
CA ASP A 175 18.13 9.17 1.42
C ASP A 175 18.77 10.48 0.89
N ARG A 176 19.70 10.37 -0.05
CA ARG A 176 20.31 11.51 -0.76
C ARG A 176 19.53 11.98 -1.98
N VAL A 177 18.40 11.34 -2.28
CA VAL A 177 17.48 11.73 -3.35
C VAL A 177 16.16 12.15 -2.71
N GLU A 178 15.76 13.40 -2.91
CA GLU A 178 14.59 13.98 -2.27
C GLU A 178 13.59 14.55 -3.28
N GLY A 179 12.35 14.78 -2.84
CA GLY A 179 11.33 15.49 -3.61
C GLY A 179 10.83 14.76 -4.86
N CYS A 180 11.09 13.45 -5.00
CA CYS A 180 10.56 12.64 -6.10
C CYS A 180 9.04 12.64 -6.08
N ARG A 181 8.41 12.93 -7.24
CA ARG A 181 6.96 12.93 -7.42
C ARG A 181 6.58 12.32 -8.75
N THR A 182 5.54 11.50 -8.71
CA THR A 182 4.85 10.95 -9.87
C THR A 182 3.36 11.21 -9.71
N TYR A 183 2.68 11.51 -10.81
CA TYR A 183 1.23 11.78 -10.82
C TYR A 183 0.57 11.10 -12.01
N GLY A 184 -0.76 11.03 -12.00
CA GLY A 184 -1.54 10.43 -13.08
C GLY A 184 -1.78 8.94 -12.89
N GLY A 185 -2.07 8.24 -13.98
CA GLY A 185 -2.40 6.81 -13.94
C GLY A 185 -1.20 5.96 -13.56
N HIS A 186 -1.46 4.86 -12.86
CA HIS A 186 -0.44 3.88 -12.47
C HIS A 186 -0.06 2.98 -13.66
N GLY A 187 0.85 3.46 -14.51
CA GLY A 187 1.29 2.79 -15.74
C GLY A 187 1.65 3.80 -16.83
N GLU A 188 1.28 3.53 -18.08
CA GLU A 188 1.67 4.34 -19.25
C GLU A 188 1.23 5.83 -19.18
N GLN A 189 0.19 6.13 -18.42
CA GLN A 189 -0.31 7.50 -18.22
C GLN A 189 0.36 8.21 -17.04
N MET A 190 1.39 7.62 -16.46
CA MET A 190 2.14 8.20 -15.35
C MET A 190 3.00 9.36 -15.83
N ALA A 191 2.90 10.49 -15.15
CA ALA A 191 3.80 11.63 -15.31
C ALA A 191 4.89 11.58 -14.24
N VAL A 192 6.13 11.43 -14.69
CA VAL A 192 7.33 11.39 -13.83
C VAL A 192 7.99 12.75 -13.85
N PHE A 193 8.03 13.44 -12.71
CA PHE A 193 8.49 14.83 -12.60
C PHE A 193 9.94 14.92 -12.17
N ALA A 194 10.70 15.74 -12.90
CA ALA A 194 12.07 16.12 -12.54
C ALA A 194 12.13 17.41 -11.72
N SER A 195 11.13 18.28 -11.85
CA SER A 195 11.17 19.65 -11.34
C SER A 195 11.24 19.79 -9.83
N THR A 196 10.72 18.80 -9.09
CA THR A 196 10.69 18.80 -7.62
C THR A 196 11.82 17.98 -6.99
N ALA A 197 12.48 17.13 -7.79
CA ALA A 197 13.48 16.22 -7.28
C ALA A 197 14.86 16.86 -7.16
N THR A 198 15.61 16.45 -6.14
CA THR A 198 17.02 16.80 -5.95
C THR A 198 17.85 15.53 -5.76
N VAL A 199 19.11 15.59 -6.19
CA VAL A 199 20.13 14.56 -5.99
C VAL A 199 21.31 15.24 -5.32
N ASP A 200 21.66 14.84 -4.10
CA ASP A 200 22.66 15.51 -3.28
C ASP A 200 22.42 17.03 -3.18
N GLY A 201 21.18 17.43 -3.01
CA GLY A 201 20.78 18.84 -2.95
C GLY A 201 20.80 19.58 -4.28
N LYS A 202 21.28 18.97 -5.38
CA LYS A 202 21.27 19.57 -6.72
C LYS A 202 19.91 19.30 -7.38
N PRO A 203 19.23 20.31 -7.94
CA PRO A 203 17.99 20.11 -8.68
C PRO A 203 18.17 19.13 -9.85
N LEU A 204 17.34 18.07 -9.89
CA LEU A 204 17.40 17.06 -10.95
C LEU A 204 17.26 17.66 -12.35
N ALA A 205 16.38 18.67 -12.51
CA ALA A 205 16.19 19.36 -13.78
C ALA A 205 17.48 20.02 -14.33
N LYS A 206 18.44 20.35 -13.47
CA LYS A 206 19.75 20.91 -13.89
C LYS A 206 20.77 19.81 -14.22
N LEU A 207 20.55 18.58 -13.79
CA LEU A 207 21.42 17.44 -14.07
C LEU A 207 21.09 16.78 -15.40
N ILE A 208 19.83 16.82 -15.81
CA ILE A 208 19.35 16.26 -17.08
C ILE A 208 20.00 16.98 -18.25
N GLY A 209 20.61 16.21 -19.17
CA GLY A 209 21.35 16.72 -20.32
C GLY A 209 22.82 17.00 -20.05
N THR A 210 23.30 16.73 -18.84
CA THR A 210 24.73 16.80 -18.50
C THR A 210 25.42 15.43 -18.69
N PRO A 211 26.76 15.36 -18.62
CA PRO A 211 27.48 14.09 -18.61
C PRO A 211 27.10 13.17 -17.41
N GLU A 212 26.62 13.75 -16.29
CA GLU A 212 26.20 12.98 -15.10
C GLU A 212 24.86 12.28 -15.32
N LEU A 213 23.97 12.86 -16.13
CA LEU A 213 22.66 12.30 -16.50
C LEU A 213 22.26 12.79 -17.90
N THR A 214 22.58 12.02 -18.92
CA THR A 214 22.17 12.35 -20.29
C THR A 214 20.65 12.29 -20.47
N GLY A 215 20.12 12.96 -21.51
CA GLY A 215 18.69 12.91 -21.81
C GLY A 215 18.19 11.47 -22.03
N GLY A 216 18.94 10.64 -22.75
CA GLY A 216 18.62 9.23 -22.95
C GLY A 216 18.57 8.42 -21.65
N GLN A 217 19.51 8.63 -20.75
CA GLN A 217 19.51 7.98 -19.43
C GLN A 217 18.32 8.40 -18.57
N TRP A 218 17.94 9.66 -18.65
CA TRP A 218 16.73 10.15 -17.99
C TRP A 218 15.45 9.50 -18.55
N ASP A 219 15.35 9.38 -19.87
CA ASP A 219 14.21 8.70 -20.50
C ASP A 219 14.17 7.22 -20.11
N ASP A 220 15.30 6.54 -20.03
CA ASP A 220 15.39 5.16 -19.54
C ASP A 220 14.92 5.02 -18.09
N ILE A 221 15.30 5.95 -17.21
CA ILE A 221 14.84 5.99 -15.81
C ILE A 221 13.33 6.14 -15.77
N ARG A 222 12.78 7.10 -16.52
CA ARG A 222 11.32 7.32 -16.60
C ARG A 222 10.59 6.04 -17.03
N GLN A 223 11.08 5.38 -18.07
CA GLN A 223 10.47 4.14 -18.57
C GLN A 223 10.52 3.02 -17.54
N ARG A 224 11.62 2.86 -16.80
CA ARG A 224 11.70 1.86 -15.72
C ARG A 224 10.71 2.14 -14.59
N VAL A 225 10.48 3.40 -14.26
CA VAL A 225 9.47 3.80 -13.25
C VAL A 225 8.06 3.47 -13.76
N ILE A 226 7.73 3.89 -14.99
CA ILE A 226 6.41 3.68 -15.61
C ILE A 226 6.07 2.18 -15.73
N GLN A 227 7.05 1.37 -16.10
CA GLN A 227 6.88 -0.07 -16.33
C GLN A 227 7.19 -0.93 -15.09
N GLY A 228 7.48 -0.31 -13.95
CA GLY A 228 7.94 -1.02 -12.76
C GLY A 228 6.97 -2.13 -12.29
N GLY A 229 5.67 -1.90 -12.35
CA GLY A 229 4.66 -2.91 -12.00
C GLY A 229 4.64 -4.10 -12.98
N LYS A 230 4.72 -3.82 -14.28
CA LYS A 230 4.76 -4.86 -15.31
C LYS A 230 5.99 -5.76 -15.14
N ARG A 231 7.14 -5.16 -14.93
CA ARG A 231 8.40 -5.89 -14.73
C ARG A 231 8.37 -6.84 -13.54
N ILE A 232 7.73 -6.45 -12.42
CA ILE A 232 7.61 -7.32 -11.24
C ILE A 232 6.71 -8.54 -11.54
N ILE A 233 5.69 -8.38 -12.38
CA ILE A 233 4.80 -9.48 -12.78
C ILE A 233 5.51 -10.46 -13.73
N GLU A 234 6.45 -9.98 -14.52
CA GLU A 234 7.22 -10.78 -15.49
C GLU A 234 8.40 -11.55 -14.87
N LEU A 235 8.82 -11.20 -13.65
CA LEU A 235 9.89 -11.84 -12.88
C LEU A 235 9.35 -12.89 -11.91
#